data_99941c3202175e5ba072d115fc115481
#
_entry.id   99941c3202175e5ba072d115fc115481
#
_cell.length_a   1.000
_cell.length_b   1.000
_cell.length_c   1.000
_cell.angle_alpha   90.00
_cell.angle_beta   90.00
_cell.angle_gamma   90.00
#
_symmetry.space_group_name_H-M   'P 1'
#
loop_
_entity.id
_entity.type
_entity.pdbx_description
1 polymer ?
#
loop_
_entity_poly.entity_id
_entity_poly.type
_entity_poly.pdbx_seq_one_letter_code
_entity_poly.pdbx_strand_id
1 'polypeptide(L)'
;MRLYYYMWVLQGEDGQAVLVDTGILEEDGRNKNLLNRTDPRHLLAHVNVDPGEVWHVILTHLHWDHCSALRLYPKATFHVQRKELEFWTGPLLRFRQIKESAGRVAELVGLADQGRVDCLDGDAEIVPGVNVMLLGGHTPGSQAVVVQTQRGRVVLCGDAADFYLNLDHDVMGAALDLPTALLAFDRMRGSASFPELLVPGHEPAIMKRFPIAAPGVVEVA
;
A
#
# COMPACT_ATOMS: atom_id res chain seq x y z
N MET A 1 -18.48 -8.87 6.54
CA MET A 1 -17.08 -8.84 6.93
C MET A 1 -16.68 -7.38 7.11
N ARG A 2 -15.81 -7.02 8.06
CA ARG A 2 -15.28 -5.65 8.20
C ARG A 2 -13.96 -5.58 7.44
N LEU A 3 -13.76 -4.51 6.68
CA LEU A 3 -12.50 -4.15 6.04
C LEU A 3 -11.85 -3.04 6.87
N TYR A 4 -10.55 -3.12 7.04
CA TYR A 4 -9.73 -2.03 7.55
C TYR A 4 -8.88 -1.48 6.40
N TYR A 5 -8.65 -0.20 6.39
CA TYR A 5 -7.85 0.49 5.40
C TYR A 5 -6.58 0.98 6.07
N TYR A 6 -5.47 0.40 5.69
CA TYR A 6 -4.18 0.69 6.30
C TYR A 6 -3.32 1.58 5.42
N MET A 7 -2.47 2.34 6.06
CA MET A 7 -1.23 2.88 5.54
C MET A 7 -0.12 2.45 6.48
N TRP A 8 1.09 2.28 5.97
CA TRP A 8 2.21 1.85 6.79
C TRP A 8 3.28 2.92 6.84
N VAL A 9 3.90 3.06 8.02
CA VAL A 9 5.02 3.96 8.26
C VAL A 9 6.25 3.10 8.57
N LEU A 10 7.27 3.23 7.75
CA LEU A 10 8.55 2.57 7.92
C LEU A 10 9.53 3.63 8.42
N GLN A 11 10.00 3.51 9.65
CA GLN A 11 10.95 4.46 10.24
C GLN A 11 12.32 3.82 10.37
N GLY A 12 13.33 4.41 9.72
CA GLY A 12 14.72 4.04 9.87
C GLY A 12 15.36 4.65 11.12
N GLU A 13 16.56 4.19 11.47
CA GLU A 13 17.34 4.73 12.59
C GLU A 13 17.74 6.22 12.39
N ASP A 14 17.76 6.67 11.15
CA ASP A 14 18.02 8.07 10.76
C ASP A 14 16.82 9.02 10.97
N GLY A 15 15.68 8.46 11.42
CA GLY A 15 14.44 9.19 11.63
C GLY A 15 13.67 9.52 10.36
N GLN A 16 14.15 9.10 9.17
CA GLN A 16 13.39 9.27 7.94
C GLN A 16 12.26 8.24 7.86
N ALA A 17 11.11 8.68 7.35
CA ALA A 17 9.96 7.84 7.16
C ALA A 17 9.72 7.55 5.67
N VAL A 18 9.52 6.27 5.35
CA VAL A 18 8.96 5.82 4.07
C VAL A 18 7.52 5.39 4.33
N LEU A 19 6.59 5.83 3.50
CA LEU A 19 5.20 5.40 3.60
C LEU A 19 4.90 4.32 2.58
N VAL A 20 4.01 3.41 2.96
CA VAL A 20 3.37 2.47 2.04
C VAL A 20 1.88 2.78 2.04
N ASP A 21 1.39 3.16 0.87
CA ASP A 21 0.10 3.76 0.60
C ASP A 21 -0.11 5.11 1.32
N THR A 22 -1.18 5.81 1.00
CA THR A 22 -1.32 7.22 1.39
C THR A 22 -2.26 7.45 2.56
N GLY A 23 -3.02 6.44 2.92
CA GLY A 23 -4.21 6.62 3.76
C GLY A 23 -5.37 7.28 3.01
N ILE A 24 -6.50 7.44 3.67
CA ILE A 24 -7.75 7.93 3.07
C ILE A 24 -8.10 9.28 3.70
N LEU A 25 -8.27 10.31 2.87
CA LEU A 25 -8.73 11.62 3.33
C LEU A 25 -10.16 11.55 3.84
N GLU A 26 -10.49 12.39 4.83
CA GLU A 26 -11.80 12.38 5.47
C GLU A 26 -12.95 12.57 4.48
N GLU A 27 -12.79 13.43 3.49
CA GLU A 27 -13.79 13.69 2.45
C GLU A 27 -14.05 12.46 1.57
N ASP A 28 -13.00 11.73 1.18
CA ASP A 28 -13.13 10.50 0.40
C ASP A 28 -13.79 9.40 1.22
N GLY A 29 -13.40 9.26 2.48
CA GLY A 29 -14.02 8.32 3.40
C GLY A 29 -15.50 8.62 3.65
N ARG A 30 -15.91 9.90 3.72
CA ARG A 30 -17.33 10.29 3.81
C ARG A 30 -18.10 9.88 2.57
N ASN A 31 -17.55 10.15 1.39
CA ASN A 31 -18.17 9.79 0.11
C ASN A 31 -18.38 8.29 -0.05
N LYS A 32 -17.53 7.48 0.59
CA LYS A 32 -17.60 6.00 0.60
C LYS A 32 -18.36 5.43 1.82
N ASN A 33 -18.94 6.28 2.67
CA ASN A 33 -19.62 5.88 3.91
C ASN A 33 -18.75 5.02 4.86
N LEU A 34 -17.44 5.27 4.91
CA LEU A 34 -16.56 4.57 5.82
C LEU A 34 -16.87 4.91 7.27
N LEU A 35 -16.80 3.90 8.13
CA LEU A 35 -16.95 4.05 9.59
C LEU A 35 -15.57 4.30 10.23
N ASN A 36 -15.59 4.98 11.41
CA ASN A 36 -14.39 5.15 12.25
C ASN A 36 -13.18 5.71 11.47
N ARG A 37 -13.43 6.71 10.67
CA ARG A 37 -12.39 7.35 9.86
C ARG A 37 -11.42 8.13 10.73
N THR A 38 -10.13 7.98 10.45
CA THR A 38 -9.08 8.81 11.04
C THR A 38 -8.28 9.42 9.90
N ASP A 39 -8.13 10.74 9.93
CA ASP A 39 -7.32 11.46 8.94
C ASP A 39 -5.85 10.99 9.03
N PRO A 40 -5.18 10.71 7.90
CA PRO A 40 -3.78 10.28 7.90
C PRO A 40 -2.85 11.20 8.69
N ARG A 41 -3.10 12.52 8.68
CA ARG A 41 -2.31 13.51 9.44
C ARG A 41 -2.33 13.25 10.95
N HIS A 42 -3.47 12.81 11.48
CA HIS A 42 -3.57 12.47 12.91
C HIS A 42 -2.82 11.19 13.24
N LEU A 43 -2.88 10.17 12.36
CA LEU A 43 -2.15 8.92 12.56
C LEU A 43 -0.63 9.16 12.49
N LEU A 44 -0.17 9.93 11.50
CA LEU A 44 1.24 10.30 11.34
C LEU A 44 1.77 11.12 12.53
N ALA A 45 0.95 12.04 13.06
CA ALA A 45 1.31 12.80 14.25
C ALA A 45 1.53 11.91 15.49
N HIS A 46 0.81 10.80 15.62
CA HIS A 46 1.01 9.85 16.71
C HIS A 46 2.37 9.13 16.67
N VAL A 47 2.99 9.07 15.52
CA VAL A 47 4.33 8.46 15.32
C VAL A 47 5.40 9.51 14.97
N ASN A 48 5.11 10.80 15.24
CA ASN A 48 6.00 11.93 15.03
C ASN A 48 6.48 12.09 13.58
N VAL A 49 5.64 11.79 12.59
CA VAL A 49 5.92 11.99 11.18
C VAL A 49 5.15 13.20 10.66
N ASP A 50 5.89 14.17 10.13
CA ASP A 50 5.32 15.30 9.40
C ASP A 50 5.09 14.88 7.94
N PRO A 51 3.86 14.88 7.42
CA PRO A 51 3.59 14.59 6.01
C PRO A 51 4.40 15.45 5.04
N GLY A 52 4.70 16.71 5.43
CA GLY A 52 5.49 17.63 4.64
C GLY A 52 6.97 17.26 4.51
N GLU A 53 7.46 16.36 5.36
CA GLU A 53 8.85 15.91 5.38
C GLU A 53 9.00 14.44 4.87
N VAL A 54 7.95 13.83 4.36
CA VAL A 54 8.01 12.51 3.74
C VAL A 54 8.61 12.62 2.34
N TRP A 55 9.66 11.85 2.06
CA TRP A 55 10.38 11.86 0.79
C TRP A 55 10.06 10.67 -0.11
N HIS A 56 9.56 9.57 0.45
CA HIS A 56 9.25 8.34 -0.29
C HIS A 56 7.88 7.82 0.09
N VAL A 57 7.03 7.61 -0.91
CA VAL A 57 5.72 6.94 -0.78
C VAL A 57 5.68 5.80 -1.79
N ILE A 58 5.54 4.58 -1.31
CA ILE A 58 5.36 3.39 -2.14
C ILE A 58 3.87 3.16 -2.31
N LEU A 59 3.38 3.16 -3.53
CA LEU A 59 1.98 2.82 -3.83
C LEU A 59 1.91 1.34 -4.17
N THR A 60 1.20 0.55 -3.36
CA THR A 60 1.03 -0.88 -3.62
C THR A 60 0.29 -1.11 -4.93
N HIS A 61 -0.71 -0.28 -5.22
CA HIS A 61 -1.45 -0.19 -6.48
C HIS A 61 -2.31 1.09 -6.49
N LEU A 62 -3.08 1.32 -7.55
CA LEU A 62 -3.79 2.59 -7.74
C LEU A 62 -5.31 2.51 -7.51
N HIS A 63 -5.81 1.59 -6.67
CA HIS A 63 -7.15 1.72 -6.16
C HIS A 63 -7.27 2.95 -5.25
N TRP A 64 -8.47 3.49 -5.18
CA TRP A 64 -8.78 4.77 -4.53
C TRP A 64 -8.35 4.83 -3.06
N ASP A 65 -8.41 3.73 -2.34
CA ASP A 65 -8.12 3.61 -0.91
C ASP A 65 -6.61 3.53 -0.61
N HIS A 66 -5.79 3.26 -1.59
CA HIS A 66 -4.33 3.23 -1.48
C HIS A 66 -3.66 4.52 -1.92
N CYS A 67 -4.31 5.30 -2.80
CA CYS A 67 -3.74 6.53 -3.36
C CYS A 67 -4.62 7.80 -3.14
N SER A 68 -5.48 7.80 -2.10
CA SER A 68 -6.43 8.89 -1.84
C SER A 68 -5.75 10.20 -1.43
N ALA A 69 -4.64 10.14 -0.68
CA ALA A 69 -4.08 11.30 0.00
C ALA A 69 -2.73 11.80 -0.58
N LEU A 70 -2.49 11.62 -1.88
CA LEU A 70 -1.23 12.00 -2.57
C LEU A 70 -0.78 13.45 -2.23
N ARG A 71 -1.71 14.39 -2.17
CA ARG A 71 -1.45 15.81 -1.91
C ARG A 71 -0.92 16.13 -0.51
N LEU A 72 -1.01 15.19 0.44
CA LEU A 72 -0.45 15.39 1.78
C LEU A 72 1.07 15.33 1.80
N TYR A 73 1.71 14.79 0.77
CA TYR A 73 3.14 14.52 0.74
C TYR A 73 3.84 15.36 -0.33
N PRO A 74 3.99 16.68 -0.13
CA PRO A 74 4.45 17.60 -1.18
C PRO A 74 5.89 17.38 -1.63
N LYS A 75 6.74 16.78 -0.78
CA LYS A 75 8.15 16.49 -1.09
C LYS A 75 8.37 15.07 -1.61
N ALA A 76 7.33 14.20 -1.55
CA ALA A 76 7.51 12.80 -1.84
C ALA A 76 7.74 12.50 -3.33
N THR A 77 8.60 11.53 -3.59
CA THR A 77 8.60 10.72 -4.80
C THR A 77 7.69 9.52 -4.58
N PHE A 78 6.76 9.31 -5.50
CA PHE A 78 5.82 8.19 -5.48
C PHE A 78 6.37 7.03 -6.31
N HIS A 79 6.56 5.88 -5.70
CA HIS A 79 7.09 4.68 -6.34
C HIS A 79 5.95 3.75 -6.74
N VAL A 80 5.75 3.57 -8.03
CA VAL A 80 4.66 2.77 -8.58
C VAL A 80 5.18 1.93 -9.75
N GLN A 81 4.62 0.74 -9.94
CA GLN A 81 4.97 -0.07 -11.10
C GLN A 81 4.46 0.57 -12.39
N ARG A 82 5.29 0.59 -13.43
CA ARG A 82 4.93 1.11 -14.76
C ARG A 82 3.66 0.45 -15.29
N LYS A 83 3.53 -0.86 -15.14
CA LYS A 83 2.34 -1.64 -15.55
C LYS A 83 1.06 -1.15 -14.86
N GLU A 84 1.17 -0.68 -13.62
CA GLU A 84 0.04 -0.13 -12.87
C GLU A 84 -0.42 1.20 -13.48
N LEU A 85 0.53 2.12 -13.69
CA LEU A 85 0.22 3.42 -14.29
C LEU A 85 -0.31 3.28 -15.71
N GLU A 86 0.28 2.42 -16.53
CA GLU A 86 -0.20 2.13 -17.90
C GLU A 86 -1.60 1.54 -17.92
N PHE A 87 -1.93 0.63 -16.99
CA PHE A 87 -3.27 0.09 -16.86
C PHE A 87 -4.30 1.18 -16.56
N TRP A 88 -4.02 2.01 -15.55
CA TRP A 88 -4.95 3.03 -15.09
C TRP A 88 -5.01 4.27 -15.99
N THR A 89 -4.05 4.51 -16.88
CA THR A 89 -4.09 5.55 -17.92
C THR A 89 -4.55 5.02 -19.27
N GLY A 90 -4.69 3.69 -19.39
CA GLY A 90 -5.04 2.99 -20.61
C GLY A 90 -6.53 3.05 -20.98
N PRO A 91 -6.91 2.40 -22.07
CA PRO A 91 -8.27 2.49 -22.65
C PRO A 91 -9.35 1.87 -21.75
N LEU A 92 -8.99 1.05 -20.76
CA LEU A 92 -9.93 0.41 -19.84
C LEU A 92 -10.53 1.38 -18.82
N LEU A 93 -9.90 2.54 -18.57
CA LEU A 93 -10.40 3.57 -17.66
C LEU A 93 -11.80 4.09 -18.03
N ARG A 94 -12.24 3.90 -19.27
CA ARG A 94 -13.60 4.25 -19.72
C ARG A 94 -14.71 3.40 -19.07
N PHE A 95 -14.38 2.22 -18.53
CA PHE A 95 -15.36 1.34 -17.92
C PHE A 95 -15.64 1.75 -16.48
N ARG A 96 -16.94 1.73 -16.11
CA ARG A 96 -17.41 2.22 -14.80
C ARG A 96 -16.72 1.54 -13.61
N GLN A 97 -16.42 0.26 -13.69
CA GLN A 97 -15.79 -0.52 -12.62
C GLN A 97 -14.37 -0.03 -12.28
N ILE A 98 -13.69 0.58 -13.26
CA ILE A 98 -12.31 1.07 -13.11
C ILE A 98 -12.28 2.58 -12.81
N LYS A 99 -13.36 3.29 -13.14
CA LYS A 99 -13.44 4.76 -13.09
C LYS A 99 -13.31 5.38 -11.68
N GLU A 100 -13.47 4.60 -10.63
CA GLU A 100 -13.43 5.13 -9.25
C GLU A 100 -12.08 5.75 -8.88
N SER A 101 -10.98 5.24 -9.42
CA SER A 101 -9.64 5.76 -9.18
C SER A 101 -9.21 6.88 -10.14
N ALA A 102 -10.02 7.19 -11.16
CA ALA A 102 -9.64 8.08 -12.27
C ALA A 102 -9.12 9.46 -11.79
N GLY A 103 -9.76 10.05 -10.77
CA GLY A 103 -9.34 11.34 -10.24
C GLY A 103 -7.95 11.30 -9.58
N ARG A 104 -7.64 10.22 -8.87
CA ARG A 104 -6.35 10.03 -8.20
C ARG A 104 -5.25 9.68 -9.20
N VAL A 105 -5.60 8.89 -10.21
CA VAL A 105 -4.68 8.60 -11.31
C VAL A 105 -4.31 9.87 -12.06
N ALA A 106 -5.28 10.75 -12.35
CA ALA A 106 -5.01 12.03 -13.00
C ALA A 106 -4.10 12.95 -12.14
N GLU A 107 -4.29 12.95 -10.80
CA GLU A 107 -3.41 13.64 -9.87
C GLU A 107 -1.99 13.08 -9.93
N LEU A 108 -1.83 11.74 -9.90
CA LEU A 108 -0.54 11.07 -9.99
C LEU A 108 0.17 11.33 -11.33
N VAL A 109 -0.56 11.36 -12.44
CA VAL A 109 -0.02 11.74 -13.75
C VAL A 109 0.52 13.18 -13.73
N GLY A 110 -0.21 14.11 -13.13
CA GLY A 110 0.26 15.47 -12.94
C GLY A 110 1.53 15.58 -12.07
N LEU A 111 1.70 14.66 -11.10
CA LEU A 111 2.94 14.54 -10.32
C LEU A 111 4.07 13.93 -11.15
N ALA A 112 3.76 13.00 -12.06
CA ALA A 112 4.76 12.43 -12.97
C ALA A 112 5.33 13.50 -13.92
N ASP A 113 4.50 14.41 -14.42
CA ASP A 113 4.94 15.54 -15.24
C ASP A 113 5.89 16.50 -14.47
N GLN A 114 5.81 16.48 -13.13
CA GLN A 114 6.70 17.24 -12.25
C GLN A 114 7.97 16.46 -11.84
N GLY A 115 8.18 15.26 -12.37
CA GLY A 115 9.31 14.39 -12.01
C GLY A 115 9.21 13.76 -10.61
N ARG A 116 7.99 13.68 -10.04
CA ARG A 116 7.72 13.18 -8.69
C ARG A 116 7.18 11.75 -8.65
N VAL A 117 7.20 11.05 -9.77
CA VAL A 117 6.80 9.64 -9.86
C VAL A 117 7.97 8.83 -10.41
N ASP A 118 8.36 7.82 -9.67
CA ASP A 118 9.33 6.81 -10.07
C ASP A 118 8.57 5.57 -10.57
N CYS A 119 8.65 5.33 -11.88
CA CYS A 119 7.98 4.20 -12.55
C CYS A 119 8.90 2.99 -12.55
N LEU A 120 8.62 2.03 -11.69
CA LEU A 120 9.40 0.82 -11.50
C LEU A 120 9.06 -0.25 -12.55
N ASP A 121 10.04 -1.04 -12.92
CA ASP A 121 9.90 -2.15 -13.87
C ASP A 121 10.30 -3.48 -13.18
N GLY A 122 9.50 -3.95 -12.25
CA GLY A 122 9.76 -5.18 -11.48
C GLY A 122 10.18 -4.93 -10.04
N ASP A 123 10.93 -5.88 -9.47
CA ASP A 123 11.43 -5.80 -8.11
C ASP A 123 12.54 -4.74 -8.02
N ALA A 124 12.53 -3.93 -6.95
CA ALA A 124 13.50 -2.87 -6.74
C ALA A 124 13.71 -2.56 -5.25
N GLU A 125 14.89 -2.11 -4.89
CA GLU A 125 15.15 -1.49 -3.59
C GLU A 125 14.87 0.01 -3.68
N ILE A 126 14.02 0.51 -2.79
CA ILE A 126 13.63 1.95 -2.75
C ILE A 126 14.60 2.73 -1.87
N VAL A 127 14.84 2.24 -0.68
CA VAL A 127 15.88 2.71 0.24
C VAL A 127 16.51 1.47 0.91
N PRO A 128 17.68 1.55 1.51
CA PRO A 128 18.33 0.40 2.13
C PRO A 128 17.39 -0.36 3.07
N GLY A 129 17.17 -1.64 2.79
CA GLY A 129 16.29 -2.52 3.57
C GLY A 129 14.79 -2.43 3.26
N VAL A 130 14.37 -1.57 2.34
CA VAL A 130 12.96 -1.47 1.88
C VAL A 130 12.91 -1.79 0.39
N ASN A 131 12.32 -2.94 0.08
CA ASN A 131 12.21 -3.45 -1.27
C ASN A 131 10.76 -3.55 -1.71
N VAL A 132 10.48 -3.34 -2.98
CA VAL A 132 9.20 -3.68 -3.61
C VAL A 132 9.34 -4.96 -4.41
N MET A 133 8.26 -5.72 -4.45
CA MET A 133 8.16 -6.97 -5.19
C MET A 133 6.94 -6.89 -6.10
N LEU A 134 7.14 -6.84 -7.41
CA LEU A 134 6.05 -6.86 -8.38
C LEU A 134 5.33 -8.20 -8.32
N LEU A 135 4.06 -8.19 -8.00
CA LEU A 135 3.22 -9.39 -7.90
C LEU A 135 2.24 -9.50 -9.07
N GLY A 136 1.57 -8.42 -9.43
CA GLY A 136 0.44 -8.45 -10.35
C GLY A 136 -0.77 -9.13 -9.73
N GLY A 137 -1.67 -9.62 -10.58
CA GLY A 137 -2.83 -10.42 -10.18
C GLY A 137 -4.04 -9.59 -9.76
N HIS A 138 -4.01 -8.94 -8.60
CA HIS A 138 -5.07 -8.05 -8.16
C HIS A 138 -5.27 -6.92 -9.17
N THR A 139 -4.21 -6.16 -9.45
CA THR A 139 -4.08 -5.31 -10.64
C THR A 139 -2.78 -5.67 -11.36
N PRO A 140 -2.56 -5.26 -12.63
CA PRO A 140 -1.38 -5.66 -13.40
C PRO A 140 -0.04 -5.23 -12.78
N GLY A 141 -0.03 -4.14 -12.04
CA GLY A 141 1.16 -3.61 -11.38
C GLY A 141 1.11 -3.67 -9.85
N SER A 142 0.22 -4.46 -9.26
CA SER A 142 0.21 -4.65 -7.81
C SER A 142 1.56 -5.14 -7.32
N GLN A 143 2.03 -4.52 -6.22
CA GLN A 143 3.30 -4.85 -5.58
C GLN A 143 3.15 -4.99 -4.08
N ALA A 144 3.93 -5.90 -3.48
CA ALA A 144 4.15 -5.97 -2.04
C ALA A 144 5.40 -5.21 -1.65
N VAL A 145 5.50 -4.84 -0.36
CA VAL A 145 6.70 -4.22 0.19
C VAL A 145 7.35 -5.18 1.18
N VAL A 146 8.63 -5.43 0.98
CA VAL A 146 9.46 -6.29 1.83
C VAL A 146 10.39 -5.41 2.65
N VAL A 147 10.24 -5.44 3.96
CA VAL A 147 10.97 -4.57 4.89
C VAL A 147 11.90 -5.42 5.76
N GLN A 148 13.18 -5.08 5.76
CA GLN A 148 14.13 -5.68 6.70
C GLN A 148 13.98 -5.02 8.06
N THR A 149 13.62 -5.80 9.09
CA THR A 149 13.43 -5.33 10.45
C THR A 149 14.28 -6.12 11.44
N GLN A 150 14.30 -5.70 12.71
CA GLN A 150 14.97 -6.47 13.77
C GLN A 150 14.31 -7.84 14.01
N ARG A 151 13.02 -7.99 13.69
CA ARG A 151 12.28 -9.26 13.77
C ARG A 151 12.46 -10.15 12.54
N GLY A 152 13.13 -9.69 11.50
CA GLY A 152 13.28 -10.35 10.21
C GLY A 152 12.55 -9.58 9.09
N ARG A 153 12.40 -10.22 7.93
CA ARG A 153 11.70 -9.61 6.79
C ARG A 153 10.19 -9.67 6.99
N VAL A 154 9.59 -8.48 7.08
CA VAL A 154 8.14 -8.27 7.03
C VAL A 154 7.71 -8.10 5.58
N VAL A 155 6.60 -8.70 5.18
CA VAL A 155 5.97 -8.48 3.88
C VAL A 155 4.62 -7.81 4.07
N LEU A 156 4.49 -6.58 3.59
CA LEU A 156 3.23 -5.86 3.50
C LEU A 156 2.58 -6.26 2.18
N CYS A 157 1.55 -7.07 2.25
CA CYS A 157 0.99 -7.77 1.09
C CYS A 157 0.16 -6.87 0.16
N GLY A 158 -0.34 -5.71 0.68
CA GLY A 158 -1.38 -4.95 -0.01
C GLY A 158 -2.57 -5.85 -0.35
N ASP A 159 -3.22 -5.58 -1.48
CA ASP A 159 -4.40 -6.36 -1.93
C ASP A 159 -4.03 -7.64 -2.68
N ALA A 160 -2.75 -8.01 -2.73
CA ALA A 160 -2.36 -9.37 -3.12
C ALA A 160 -2.83 -10.39 -2.08
N ALA A 161 -3.09 -9.96 -0.82
CA ALA A 161 -3.80 -10.72 0.20
C ALA A 161 -4.53 -9.73 1.12
N ASP A 162 -5.86 -9.68 1.05
CA ASP A 162 -6.68 -8.79 1.88
C ASP A 162 -6.72 -9.26 3.34
N PHE A 163 -6.73 -10.58 3.56
CA PHE A 163 -6.95 -11.22 4.85
C PHE A 163 -5.98 -12.38 5.07
N TYR A 164 -5.76 -12.76 6.33
CA TYR A 164 -5.04 -13.99 6.66
C TYR A 164 -5.70 -15.22 6.01
N LEU A 165 -7.02 -15.23 5.87
CA LEU A 165 -7.76 -16.29 5.18
C LEU A 165 -7.27 -16.54 3.76
N ASN A 166 -6.85 -15.48 3.03
CA ASN A 166 -6.29 -15.65 1.68
C ASN A 166 -4.99 -16.45 1.73
N LEU A 167 -4.12 -16.12 2.69
CA LEU A 167 -2.83 -16.76 2.88
C LEU A 167 -2.95 -18.19 3.45
N ASP A 168 -3.94 -18.43 4.31
CA ASP A 168 -4.13 -19.73 4.98
C ASP A 168 -4.76 -20.77 4.06
N HIS A 169 -5.55 -20.35 3.07
CA HIS A 169 -6.36 -21.26 2.23
C HIS A 169 -6.10 -21.13 0.73
N ASP A 170 -5.11 -20.35 0.30
CA ASP A 170 -4.81 -20.10 -1.12
C ASP A 170 -6.03 -19.63 -1.93
N VAL A 171 -6.81 -18.73 -1.32
CA VAL A 171 -7.99 -18.15 -1.98
C VAL A 171 -7.79 -16.67 -2.22
N MET A 172 -8.15 -16.21 -3.40
CA MET A 172 -8.08 -14.79 -3.76
C MET A 172 -9.48 -14.17 -3.72
N GLY A 173 -9.59 -12.96 -3.16
CA GLY A 173 -10.82 -12.18 -3.16
C GLY A 173 -11.10 -11.58 -4.54
N ALA A 174 -10.50 -10.45 -4.82
CA ALA A 174 -10.63 -9.74 -6.09
C ALA A 174 -9.30 -9.78 -6.86
N ALA A 175 -9.32 -10.25 -8.10
CA ALA A 175 -8.16 -10.24 -8.99
C ALA A 175 -8.58 -10.06 -10.45
N LEU A 176 -7.81 -9.30 -11.20
CA LEU A 176 -7.96 -9.19 -12.65
C LEU A 176 -7.31 -10.38 -13.38
N ASP A 177 -6.27 -10.97 -12.78
CA ASP A 177 -5.59 -12.17 -13.26
C ASP A 177 -5.42 -13.15 -12.09
N LEU A 178 -6.37 -14.07 -11.97
CA LEU A 178 -6.39 -15.04 -10.88
C LEU A 178 -5.17 -15.97 -10.86
N PRO A 179 -4.71 -16.56 -11.98
CA PRO A 179 -3.49 -17.37 -11.97
C PRO A 179 -2.27 -16.63 -11.41
N THR A 180 -2.03 -15.40 -11.86
CA THR A 180 -0.93 -14.57 -11.36
C THR A 180 -1.09 -14.24 -9.88
N ALA A 181 -2.32 -13.93 -9.42
CA ALA A 181 -2.59 -13.65 -8.01
C ALA A 181 -2.32 -14.86 -7.10
N LEU A 182 -2.65 -16.07 -7.53
CA LEU A 182 -2.36 -17.28 -6.75
C LEU A 182 -0.86 -17.57 -6.66
N LEU A 183 -0.10 -17.36 -7.74
CA LEU A 183 1.37 -17.50 -7.71
C LEU A 183 2.05 -16.44 -6.83
N ALA A 184 1.41 -15.29 -6.63
CA ALA A 184 1.92 -14.24 -5.75
C ALA A 184 2.02 -14.71 -4.28
N PHE A 185 1.15 -15.62 -3.82
CA PHE A 185 1.22 -16.15 -2.46
C PHE A 185 2.55 -16.86 -2.17
N ASP A 186 3.06 -17.66 -3.11
CA ASP A 186 4.34 -18.35 -2.94
C ASP A 186 5.50 -17.36 -2.87
N ARG A 187 5.46 -16.31 -3.68
CA ARG A 187 6.47 -15.25 -3.64
C ARG A 187 6.47 -14.50 -2.30
N MET A 188 5.29 -14.13 -1.80
CA MET A 188 5.15 -13.43 -0.51
C MET A 188 5.64 -14.32 0.65
N ARG A 189 5.23 -15.61 0.68
CA ARG A 189 5.67 -16.57 1.71
C ARG A 189 7.18 -16.79 1.68
N GLY A 190 7.77 -16.93 0.50
CA GLY A 190 9.23 -17.11 0.34
C GLY A 190 10.04 -15.87 0.74
N SER A 191 9.43 -14.69 0.77
CA SER A 191 10.07 -13.43 1.10
C SER A 191 9.99 -13.08 2.59
N ALA A 192 8.95 -13.49 3.30
CA ALA A 192 8.84 -13.28 4.75
C ALA A 192 9.79 -14.19 5.53
N SER A 193 10.39 -13.69 6.61
CA SER A 193 11.23 -14.52 7.49
C SER A 193 10.42 -15.54 8.30
N PHE A 194 9.17 -15.20 8.62
CA PHE A 194 8.23 -16.04 9.36
C PHE A 194 6.81 -15.80 8.86
N PRO A 195 5.91 -16.79 8.92
CA PRO A 195 4.52 -16.64 8.46
C PRO A 195 3.76 -15.48 9.12
N GLU A 196 4.04 -15.20 10.40
CA GLU A 196 3.42 -14.12 11.15
C GLU A 196 3.87 -12.72 10.72
N LEU A 197 4.92 -12.61 9.91
CA LEU A 197 5.39 -11.37 9.29
C LEU A 197 4.83 -11.13 7.88
N LEU A 198 3.91 -11.98 7.42
CA LEU A 198 3.02 -11.67 6.31
C LEU A 198 1.86 -10.82 6.82
N VAL A 199 1.73 -9.61 6.31
CA VAL A 199 0.77 -8.61 6.78
C VAL A 199 -0.23 -8.28 5.67
N PRO A 200 -1.48 -8.78 5.75
CA PRO A 200 -2.51 -8.53 4.75
C PRO A 200 -2.97 -7.08 4.67
N GLY A 201 -3.57 -6.70 3.52
CA GLY A 201 -3.95 -5.31 3.24
C GLY A 201 -5.15 -4.79 4.04
N HIS A 202 -6.14 -5.64 4.34
CA HIS A 202 -7.43 -5.22 4.90
C HIS A 202 -7.88 -5.98 6.16
N GLU A 203 -6.99 -6.73 6.78
CA GLU A 203 -7.25 -7.66 7.88
C GLU A 203 -7.54 -6.96 9.22
N PRO A 204 -8.75 -7.04 9.79
CA PRO A 204 -9.07 -6.41 11.08
C PRO A 204 -8.28 -7.00 12.26
N ALA A 205 -7.84 -8.26 12.17
CA ALA A 205 -7.12 -8.92 13.25
C ALA A 205 -5.73 -8.30 13.51
N ILE A 206 -5.16 -7.55 12.55
CA ILE A 206 -3.90 -6.80 12.72
C ILE A 206 -3.95 -5.92 13.96
N MET A 207 -5.03 -5.18 14.15
CA MET A 207 -5.22 -4.29 15.31
C MET A 207 -5.29 -5.01 16.67
N LYS A 208 -5.39 -6.34 16.67
CA LYS A 208 -5.40 -7.19 17.87
C LYS A 208 -4.15 -8.04 18.00
N ARG A 209 -3.51 -8.33 16.87
CA ARG A 209 -2.34 -9.22 16.79
C ARG A 209 -1.05 -8.52 17.21
N PHE A 210 -0.95 -7.24 16.90
CA PHE A 210 0.25 -6.45 17.14
C PHE A 210 0.06 -5.47 18.30
N PRO A 211 1.15 -5.10 19.02
CA PRO A 211 1.09 -4.12 20.09
C PRO A 211 0.52 -2.79 19.62
N ILE A 212 -0.31 -2.16 20.46
CA ILE A 212 -0.82 -0.81 20.21
C ILE A 212 0.29 0.19 20.54
N ALA A 213 0.78 0.91 19.54
CA ALA A 213 1.76 1.99 19.70
C ALA A 213 1.09 3.33 20.05
N ALA A 214 -0.08 3.61 19.47
CA ALA A 214 -0.88 4.80 19.74
C ALA A 214 -2.36 4.57 19.33
N PRO A 215 -3.29 5.48 19.63
CA PRO A 215 -4.67 5.35 19.18
C PRO A 215 -4.75 5.17 17.65
N GLY A 216 -5.27 4.01 17.21
CA GLY A 216 -5.37 3.65 15.79
C GLY A 216 -4.06 3.20 15.13
N VAL A 217 -2.99 3.03 15.90
CA VAL A 217 -1.66 2.63 15.40
C VAL A 217 -1.18 1.38 16.13
N VAL A 218 -0.68 0.41 15.36
CA VAL A 218 0.00 -0.80 15.88
C VAL A 218 1.41 -0.89 15.34
N GLU A 219 2.30 -1.51 16.11
CA GLU A 219 3.69 -1.75 15.75
C GLU A 219 3.86 -3.21 15.36
N VAL A 220 4.29 -3.44 14.11
CA VAL A 220 4.45 -4.79 13.55
C VAL A 220 5.83 -5.37 13.86
N ALA A 221 6.87 -4.54 13.82
CA ALA A 221 8.25 -4.98 14.03
C ALA A 221 9.16 -3.82 14.45
#